data_a1ae3104b3813bf0a744911917781b20
#
_entry.id   a1ae3104b3813bf0a744911917781b20
#
_cell.length_a   1.000
_cell.length_b   1.000
_cell.length_c   1.000
_cell.angle_alpha   90.00
_cell.angle_beta   90.00
_cell.angle_gamma   90.00
#
_symmetry.space_group_name_H-M   'P 1'
#
loop_
_entity.id
_entity.type
_entity.pdbx_description
1 polymer ?
#
loop_
_entity_poly.entity_id
_entity_poly.type
_entity_poly.pdbx_seq_one_letter_code
_entity_poly.pdbx_strand_id
1 'polypeptide(L)'
;DLTTLQADTLVAWDAYLGSASYSPDGKQLLVTGSPSAFGGIGKNCGEHPIANDFDTQAFIMDLATKKVQAITRDFNPTVSLVQWNRVDGCIYFDTTDGDCRHIYRYVPKTGGFEMLPLEEDVITSFTLANDNPVVAAYVGGGNTSTGVAYTYDTKKKVSTLLANPMKPILDKIELGQMEEWNFTASDGTEIKGMICLPPSFDPSKKYPLIVYYYGGTTPTTRGITSPYCAQLFASRDYVVYVIQPSGAIGYGQEFSARHVNAWGERTADEIIDGTKKFCAAHPFVNDKRIGCLGASYGGFMTMYLQTKTDMFAAAASHAGISNVTSYWGEGYWGYSYNSVAAADSYPWNNPDLFTKHGALFNADKINTPLLLLHGTVDTNVPIGESIQLYNALKILGKPVEFITVDGENHFVLDYAKRELWHNSIMAWFARWLQDSPAWWNDLYPERHW
;
A
#
# COMPACT_ATOMS: atom_id res chain seq x y z
N ASP A 1 -17.30 -34.72 -2.51
CA ASP A 1 -17.29 -36.01 -1.81
C ASP A 1 -16.26 -36.94 -2.46
N LEU A 2 -15.22 -37.30 -1.71
CA LEU A 2 -14.11 -38.11 -2.25
C LEU A 2 -14.50 -39.61 -2.40
N THR A 3 -15.61 -40.05 -1.82
CA THR A 3 -16.11 -41.42 -1.95
C THR A 3 -16.95 -41.59 -3.19
N THR A 4 -17.80 -40.61 -3.47
CA THR A 4 -18.71 -40.66 -4.64
C THR A 4 -18.15 -39.97 -5.86
N LEU A 5 -17.06 -39.19 -5.71
CA LEU A 5 -16.44 -38.32 -6.72
C LEU A 5 -17.41 -37.27 -7.29
N GLN A 6 -18.46 -36.95 -6.53
CA GLN A 6 -19.41 -35.91 -6.89
C GLN A 6 -19.06 -34.60 -6.23
N ALA A 7 -19.15 -33.52 -7.00
CA ALA A 7 -19.03 -32.15 -6.51
C ALA A 7 -20.41 -31.55 -6.23
N ASP A 8 -20.53 -30.87 -5.10
CA ASP A 8 -21.70 -30.08 -4.74
C ASP A 8 -21.31 -28.62 -4.60
N THR A 9 -22.15 -27.71 -5.11
CA THR A 9 -21.89 -26.27 -5.05
C THR A 9 -22.54 -25.68 -3.82
N LEU A 10 -21.73 -25.21 -2.86
CA LEU A 10 -22.21 -24.56 -1.64
C LEU A 10 -22.67 -23.13 -1.87
N VAL A 11 -21.94 -22.40 -2.72
CA VAL A 11 -22.24 -21.01 -3.14
C VAL A 11 -22.07 -20.96 -4.63
N ALA A 12 -23.13 -20.66 -5.40
CA ALA A 12 -23.11 -20.69 -6.86
C ALA A 12 -22.43 -19.43 -7.44
N TRP A 13 -22.84 -18.27 -6.99
CA TRP A 13 -22.29 -16.98 -7.38
C TRP A 13 -22.57 -15.98 -6.25
N ASP A 14 -21.55 -15.25 -5.89
CA ASP A 14 -21.64 -14.16 -4.94
C ASP A 14 -20.52 -13.17 -5.27
N ALA A 15 -20.34 -12.15 -4.44
CA ALA A 15 -19.21 -11.23 -4.53
C ALA A 15 -17.87 -12.00 -4.40
N TYR A 16 -16.75 -11.29 -4.42
CA TYR A 16 -15.42 -11.92 -4.39
C TYR A 16 -15.25 -12.83 -3.18
N LEU A 17 -15.11 -14.13 -3.41
CA LEU A 17 -14.76 -15.15 -2.41
C LEU A 17 -13.29 -15.52 -2.57
N GLY A 18 -12.57 -15.61 -1.43
CA GLY A 18 -11.15 -15.93 -1.39
C GLY A 18 -10.90 -17.41 -1.09
N SER A 19 -10.65 -17.75 0.17
CA SER A 19 -10.31 -19.09 0.62
C SER A 19 -11.42 -19.71 1.44
N ALA A 20 -11.42 -21.05 1.54
CA ALA A 20 -12.32 -21.78 2.40
C ALA A 20 -11.58 -22.91 3.13
N SER A 21 -11.87 -23.11 4.42
CA SER A 21 -11.32 -24.20 5.22
C SER A 21 -12.35 -24.75 6.21
N TYR A 22 -12.28 -26.06 6.46
CA TYR A 22 -13.19 -26.70 7.43
C TYR A 22 -12.82 -26.35 8.88
N SER A 23 -13.86 -26.25 9.73
CA SER A 23 -13.66 -26.32 11.18
C SER A 23 -13.03 -27.65 11.59
N PRO A 24 -12.38 -27.72 12.77
CA PRO A 24 -11.75 -28.95 13.25
C PRO A 24 -12.68 -30.16 13.33
N ASP A 25 -13.96 -29.94 13.58
CA ASP A 25 -14.98 -30.98 13.66
C ASP A 25 -15.71 -31.26 12.33
N GLY A 26 -15.34 -30.52 11.27
CA GLY A 26 -15.90 -30.68 9.93
C GLY A 26 -17.36 -30.21 9.76
N LYS A 27 -17.93 -29.51 10.74
CA LYS A 27 -19.35 -29.09 10.70
C LYS A 27 -19.55 -27.69 10.15
N GLN A 28 -18.51 -26.89 10.15
CA GLN A 28 -18.54 -25.52 9.70
C GLN A 28 -17.46 -25.28 8.63
N LEU A 29 -17.65 -24.25 7.84
CA LEU A 29 -16.69 -23.76 6.86
C LEU A 29 -16.35 -22.32 7.20
N LEU A 30 -15.07 -22.03 7.34
CA LEU A 30 -14.53 -20.68 7.41
C LEU A 30 -14.27 -20.22 5.98
N VAL A 31 -14.84 -19.09 5.61
CA VAL A 31 -14.72 -18.51 4.26
C VAL A 31 -14.19 -17.10 4.39
N THR A 32 -13.18 -16.75 3.59
CA THR A 32 -12.79 -15.35 3.39
C THR A 32 -13.45 -14.81 2.13
N GLY A 33 -13.82 -13.55 2.13
CA GLY A 33 -14.46 -12.91 0.99
C GLY A 33 -14.66 -11.42 1.18
N SER A 34 -15.21 -10.77 0.17
CA SER A 34 -15.50 -9.36 0.23
C SER A 34 -16.61 -9.03 1.24
N PRO A 35 -16.71 -7.77 1.70
CA PRO A 35 -17.84 -7.32 2.53
C PRO A 35 -19.20 -7.56 1.88
N SER A 36 -19.25 -7.52 0.54
CA SER A 36 -20.48 -7.73 -0.24
C SER A 36 -20.93 -9.18 -0.33
N ALA A 37 -20.08 -10.15 0.06
CA ALA A 37 -20.41 -11.57 0.01
C ALA A 37 -21.61 -11.92 0.89
N PHE A 38 -22.29 -13.02 0.54
CA PHE A 38 -23.45 -13.55 1.25
C PHE A 38 -24.57 -12.51 1.44
N GLY A 39 -24.87 -11.75 0.37
CA GLY A 39 -25.89 -10.71 0.41
C GLY A 39 -25.50 -9.47 1.20
N GLY A 40 -24.20 -9.27 1.41
CA GLY A 40 -23.65 -8.07 2.05
C GLY A 40 -23.71 -8.07 3.57
N ILE A 41 -23.84 -9.26 4.21
CA ILE A 41 -23.87 -9.36 5.67
C ILE A 41 -22.57 -8.92 6.35
N GLY A 42 -21.46 -8.86 5.57
CA GLY A 42 -20.16 -8.39 6.03
C GLY A 42 -19.98 -6.87 5.97
N LYS A 43 -20.92 -6.12 5.38
CA LYS A 43 -20.78 -4.67 5.18
C LYS A 43 -20.86 -3.87 6.48
N ASN A 44 -19.91 -2.96 6.64
CA ASN A 44 -19.85 -1.93 7.68
C ASN A 44 -19.12 -0.68 7.16
N CYS A 45 -19.60 -0.15 6.03
CA CYS A 45 -18.95 0.98 5.33
C CYS A 45 -19.62 2.35 5.63
N GLY A 46 -20.31 2.45 6.76
CA GLY A 46 -20.96 3.70 7.18
C GLY A 46 -21.98 4.20 6.17
N GLU A 47 -21.89 5.48 5.79
CA GLU A 47 -22.76 6.10 4.81
C GLU A 47 -22.35 5.83 3.34
N HIS A 48 -21.23 5.15 3.09
CA HIS A 48 -20.80 4.83 1.73
C HIS A 48 -21.72 3.76 1.13
N PRO A 49 -22.27 4.01 -0.07
CA PRO A 49 -23.25 3.09 -0.66
C PRO A 49 -22.65 1.77 -1.12
N ILE A 50 -21.35 1.78 -1.45
CA ILE A 50 -20.63 0.62 -2.00
C ILE A 50 -19.40 0.36 -1.15
N ALA A 51 -19.26 -0.89 -0.68
CA ALA A 51 -18.10 -1.32 0.06
C ALA A 51 -16.87 -1.47 -0.87
N ASN A 52 -15.68 -1.35 -0.31
CA ASN A 52 -14.45 -1.75 -0.99
C ASN A 52 -14.32 -3.28 -0.91
N ASP A 53 -14.61 -3.97 -1.99
CA ASP A 53 -14.59 -5.44 -2.03
C ASP A 53 -13.18 -6.06 -1.95
N PHE A 54 -12.12 -5.25 -1.94
CA PHE A 54 -10.77 -5.68 -1.55
C PHE A 54 -10.53 -5.70 -0.03
N ASP A 55 -11.45 -5.16 0.77
CA ASP A 55 -11.37 -5.18 2.23
C ASP A 55 -11.88 -6.53 2.78
N THR A 56 -11.07 -7.57 2.63
CA THR A 56 -11.43 -8.96 2.87
C THR A 56 -11.93 -9.20 4.30
N GLN A 57 -13.08 -9.86 4.39
CA GLN A 57 -13.77 -10.27 5.60
C GLN A 57 -13.73 -11.79 5.80
N ALA A 58 -14.05 -12.25 7.00
CA ALA A 58 -14.18 -13.67 7.31
C ALA A 58 -15.61 -14.02 7.74
N PHE A 59 -16.05 -15.18 7.28
CA PHE A 59 -17.39 -15.72 7.51
C PHE A 59 -17.33 -17.16 8.00
N ILE A 60 -18.25 -17.55 8.88
CA ILE A 60 -18.45 -18.94 9.28
C ILE A 60 -19.79 -19.41 8.73
N MET A 61 -19.77 -20.47 7.93
CA MET A 61 -20.96 -21.14 7.41
C MET A 61 -21.19 -22.47 8.16
N ASP A 62 -22.36 -22.67 8.70
CA ASP A 62 -22.81 -23.96 9.20
C ASP A 62 -23.22 -24.85 8.02
N LEU A 63 -22.60 -26.02 7.89
CA LEU A 63 -22.82 -26.89 6.72
C LEU A 63 -24.17 -27.58 6.67
N ALA A 64 -24.79 -27.81 7.81
CA ALA A 64 -26.10 -28.45 7.88
C ALA A 64 -27.23 -27.46 7.54
N THR A 65 -27.16 -26.25 8.11
CA THR A 65 -28.21 -25.24 7.99
C THR A 65 -27.96 -24.23 6.89
N LYS A 66 -26.74 -24.18 6.36
CA LYS A 66 -26.22 -23.15 5.39
C LYS A 66 -26.31 -21.73 5.94
N LYS A 67 -26.51 -21.54 7.23
CA LYS A 67 -26.46 -20.19 7.84
C LYS A 67 -25.04 -19.67 7.85
N VAL A 68 -24.89 -18.41 7.48
CA VAL A 68 -23.59 -17.70 7.44
C VAL A 68 -23.60 -16.58 8.47
N GLN A 69 -22.49 -16.44 9.18
CA GLN A 69 -22.21 -15.36 10.11
C GLN A 69 -20.94 -14.63 9.68
N ALA A 70 -21.02 -13.31 9.51
CA ALA A 70 -19.84 -12.46 9.36
C ALA A 70 -19.16 -12.29 10.72
N ILE A 71 -17.90 -12.67 10.85
CA ILE A 71 -17.21 -12.62 12.15
C ILE A 71 -16.22 -11.44 12.24
N THR A 72 -15.89 -10.79 11.13
CA THR A 72 -14.98 -9.65 11.10
C THR A 72 -15.64 -8.33 10.70
N ARG A 73 -16.97 -8.29 10.55
CA ARG A 73 -17.72 -7.11 10.12
C ARG A 73 -17.34 -5.82 10.86
N ASP A 74 -17.18 -5.92 12.19
CA ASP A 74 -16.87 -4.80 13.10
C ASP A 74 -15.41 -4.83 13.54
N PHE A 75 -14.55 -5.50 12.77
CA PHE A 75 -13.11 -5.63 12.99
C PHE A 75 -12.36 -4.80 11.95
N ASN A 76 -11.62 -3.79 12.38
CA ASN A 76 -10.99 -2.83 11.48
C ASN A 76 -9.86 -3.39 10.60
N PRO A 77 -8.98 -4.29 11.10
CA PRO A 77 -7.96 -4.89 10.25
C PRO A 77 -8.59 -5.76 9.15
N THR A 78 -7.98 -5.73 7.96
CA THR A 78 -8.35 -6.59 6.85
C THR A 78 -7.70 -7.96 7.00
N VAL A 79 -8.47 -9.04 6.86
CA VAL A 79 -7.94 -10.41 7.01
C VAL A 79 -7.42 -10.95 5.68
N SER A 80 -6.27 -11.64 5.70
CA SER A 80 -5.69 -12.22 4.50
C SER A 80 -5.61 -13.74 4.54
N LEU A 81 -4.94 -14.33 5.52
CA LEU A 81 -4.82 -15.76 5.70
C LEU A 81 -5.42 -16.19 7.00
N VAL A 82 -5.99 -17.40 7.01
CA VAL A 82 -6.71 -17.92 8.17
C VAL A 82 -6.35 -19.36 8.42
N GLN A 83 -6.07 -19.68 9.68
CA GLN A 83 -5.93 -21.05 10.14
C GLN A 83 -6.90 -21.32 11.28
N TRP A 84 -7.84 -22.26 11.09
CA TRP A 84 -8.64 -22.79 12.19
C TRP A 84 -7.85 -23.89 12.90
N ASN A 85 -7.36 -23.62 14.09
CA ASN A 85 -6.48 -24.54 14.80
C ASN A 85 -7.28 -25.67 15.45
N ARG A 86 -6.83 -26.91 15.24
CA ARG A 86 -7.51 -28.12 15.75
C ARG A 86 -7.38 -28.34 17.25
N VAL A 87 -6.35 -27.78 17.86
CA VAL A 87 -5.99 -28.10 19.24
C VAL A 87 -6.68 -27.17 20.22
N ASP A 88 -6.72 -25.86 19.94
CA ASP A 88 -7.37 -24.88 20.82
C ASP A 88 -8.73 -24.41 20.30
N GLY A 89 -9.12 -24.81 19.08
CA GLY A 89 -10.37 -24.44 18.45
C GLY A 89 -10.50 -22.98 18.08
N CYS A 90 -9.40 -22.22 18.12
CA CYS A 90 -9.37 -20.81 17.76
C CYS A 90 -8.99 -20.60 16.29
N ILE A 91 -9.34 -19.44 15.77
CA ILE A 91 -8.99 -19.03 14.42
C ILE A 91 -7.89 -17.98 14.52
N TYR A 92 -6.84 -18.17 13.74
CA TYR A 92 -5.70 -17.25 13.67
C TYR A 92 -5.71 -16.53 12.33
N PHE A 93 -5.72 -15.21 12.37
CA PHE A 93 -5.74 -14.33 11.20
C PHE A 93 -4.39 -13.67 11.01
N ASP A 94 -3.87 -13.72 9.78
CA ASP A 94 -2.89 -12.75 9.28
C ASP A 94 -3.67 -11.53 8.79
N THR A 95 -3.30 -10.35 9.26
CA THR A 95 -4.08 -9.15 9.00
C THR A 95 -3.21 -8.01 8.46
N THR A 96 -3.81 -7.18 7.60
CA THR A 96 -3.36 -5.82 7.39
C THR A 96 -4.03 -4.95 8.45
N ASP A 97 -3.23 -4.37 9.34
CA ASP A 97 -3.67 -3.57 10.49
C ASP A 97 -2.99 -2.21 10.45
N GLY A 98 -3.64 -1.26 9.79
CA GLY A 98 -3.01 -0.01 9.43
C GLY A 98 -1.80 -0.23 8.51
N ASP A 99 -0.66 0.35 8.85
CA ASP A 99 0.62 0.17 8.14
C ASP A 99 1.45 -1.03 8.64
N CYS A 100 0.88 -1.85 9.53
CA CYS A 100 1.46 -3.06 10.11
C CYS A 100 0.81 -4.34 9.56
N ARG A 101 1.43 -5.48 9.88
CA ARG A 101 0.84 -6.81 9.69
C ARG A 101 0.93 -7.58 10.98
N HIS A 102 -0.21 -7.82 11.60
CA HIS A 102 -0.32 -8.49 12.89
C HIS A 102 -1.03 -9.83 12.78
N ILE A 103 -0.81 -10.69 13.77
CA ILE A 103 -1.54 -11.94 13.93
C ILE A 103 -2.58 -11.76 15.03
N TYR A 104 -3.83 -12.02 14.68
CA TYR A 104 -4.94 -12.01 15.63
C TYR A 104 -5.48 -13.41 15.86
N ARG A 105 -5.82 -13.70 17.11
CA ARG A 105 -6.51 -14.91 17.53
C ARG A 105 -7.96 -14.57 17.80
N TYR A 106 -8.85 -15.26 17.11
CA TYR A 106 -10.30 -15.18 17.33
C TYR A 106 -10.78 -16.40 18.08
N VAL A 107 -11.61 -16.19 19.11
CA VAL A 107 -12.20 -17.25 19.93
C VAL A 107 -13.67 -17.43 19.54
N PRO A 108 -14.07 -18.47 18.76
CA PRO A 108 -15.43 -18.62 18.25
C PRO A 108 -16.51 -18.65 19.34
N LYS A 109 -16.18 -19.17 20.53
CA LYS A 109 -17.13 -19.28 21.65
C LYS A 109 -17.53 -17.92 22.24
N THR A 110 -16.66 -16.93 22.18
CA THR A 110 -16.88 -15.61 22.79
C THR A 110 -17.02 -14.49 21.76
N GLY A 111 -16.61 -14.74 20.52
CA GLY A 111 -16.54 -13.72 19.47
C GLY A 111 -15.41 -12.68 19.66
N GLY A 112 -14.47 -12.95 20.60
CA GLY A 112 -13.40 -12.01 20.93
C GLY A 112 -12.17 -12.16 20.04
N PHE A 113 -11.56 -11.02 19.69
CA PHE A 113 -10.27 -10.93 19.02
C PHE A 113 -9.18 -10.56 20.02
N GLU A 114 -8.01 -11.15 19.85
CA GLU A 114 -6.81 -10.87 20.61
C GLU A 114 -5.61 -10.74 19.65
N MET A 115 -4.98 -9.58 19.62
CA MET A 115 -3.71 -9.41 18.91
C MET A 115 -2.61 -10.18 19.66
N LEU A 116 -1.85 -11.00 18.97
CA LEU A 116 -0.69 -11.66 19.57
C LEU A 116 0.43 -10.63 19.78
N PRO A 117 1.02 -10.54 20.97
CA PRO A 117 2.11 -9.62 21.26
C PRO A 117 3.44 -10.18 20.70
N LEU A 118 3.60 -10.09 19.38
CA LEU A 118 4.81 -10.47 18.67
C LEU A 118 5.78 -9.30 18.61
N GLU A 119 7.08 -9.57 18.40
CA GLU A 119 8.15 -8.58 18.53
C GLU A 119 8.27 -7.61 17.33
N GLU A 120 7.70 -7.97 16.18
CA GLU A 120 7.88 -7.22 14.93
C GLU A 120 6.56 -6.57 14.47
N ASP A 121 6.65 -5.39 13.87
CA ASP A 121 5.49 -4.65 13.35
C ASP A 121 4.85 -5.31 12.12
N VAL A 122 5.65 -6.05 11.34
CA VAL A 122 5.21 -6.66 10.08
C VAL A 122 5.55 -8.14 10.09
N ILE A 123 4.55 -8.96 10.39
CA ILE A 123 4.69 -10.42 10.35
C ILE A 123 4.56 -10.88 8.90
N THR A 124 5.60 -11.49 8.36
CA THR A 124 5.64 -11.97 6.97
C THR A 124 5.31 -13.44 6.82
N SER A 125 5.43 -14.20 7.90
CA SER A 125 5.07 -15.61 7.97
C SER A 125 4.72 -15.99 9.40
N PHE A 126 3.68 -16.80 9.56
CA PHE A 126 3.26 -17.33 10.86
C PHE A 126 2.75 -18.76 10.69
N THR A 127 3.11 -19.64 11.62
CA THR A 127 2.63 -21.03 11.64
C THR A 127 2.49 -21.53 13.06
N LEU A 128 1.49 -22.39 13.27
CA LEU A 128 1.27 -23.10 14.52
C LEU A 128 1.69 -24.56 14.38
N ALA A 129 2.22 -25.15 15.42
CA ALA A 129 2.46 -26.58 15.45
C ALA A 129 1.13 -27.34 15.40
N ASN A 130 1.04 -28.40 14.58
CA ASN A 130 -0.21 -29.12 14.33
C ASN A 130 -0.77 -29.81 15.60
N ASP A 131 0.09 -30.35 16.43
CA ASP A 131 -0.28 -31.17 17.58
C ASP A 131 0.05 -30.51 18.94
N ASN A 132 0.56 -29.29 18.90
CA ASN A 132 0.94 -28.53 20.09
C ASN A 132 0.54 -27.06 19.95
N PRO A 133 -0.57 -26.63 20.59
CA PRO A 133 -1.08 -25.26 20.44
C PRO A 133 -0.23 -24.20 21.17
N VAL A 134 0.78 -24.66 21.93
CA VAL A 134 1.64 -23.77 22.72
C VAL A 134 2.80 -23.23 21.92
N VAL A 135 3.12 -23.84 20.76
CA VAL A 135 4.28 -23.45 19.96
C VAL A 135 3.85 -22.93 18.60
N ALA A 136 4.18 -21.70 18.35
CA ALA A 136 4.16 -21.08 17.01
C ALA A 136 5.58 -20.71 16.57
N ALA A 137 5.76 -20.50 15.29
CA ALA A 137 6.94 -19.87 14.73
C ALA A 137 6.53 -18.76 13.79
N TYR A 138 7.31 -17.67 13.74
CA TYR A 138 7.05 -16.58 12.84
C TYR A 138 8.32 -15.90 12.35
N VAL A 139 8.17 -15.20 11.24
CA VAL A 139 9.21 -14.31 10.69
C VAL A 139 8.59 -12.94 10.53
N GLY A 140 9.34 -11.92 10.89
CA GLY A 140 8.87 -10.54 10.78
C GLY A 140 9.98 -9.55 10.55
N GLY A 141 9.60 -8.29 10.55
CA GLY A 141 10.47 -7.14 10.42
C GLY A 141 9.69 -5.84 10.59
N GLY A 142 10.30 -4.75 10.18
CA GLY A 142 9.71 -3.42 10.27
C GLY A 142 10.62 -2.36 9.66
N ASN A 143 10.56 -1.15 10.18
CA ASN A 143 11.33 -0.01 9.68
C ASN A 143 12.85 -0.12 9.93
N THR A 144 13.27 -0.99 10.85
CA THR A 144 14.68 -1.14 11.28
C THR A 144 15.17 -2.58 11.28
N SER A 145 14.30 -3.54 10.95
CA SER A 145 14.59 -4.98 10.96
C SER A 145 13.95 -5.67 9.76
N THR A 146 14.48 -6.84 9.39
CA THR A 146 13.89 -7.67 8.35
C THR A 146 14.33 -9.12 8.47
N GLY A 147 13.41 -10.06 8.20
CA GLY A 147 13.70 -11.49 8.16
C GLY A 147 14.10 -12.06 9.52
N VAL A 148 13.63 -11.47 10.61
CA VAL A 148 13.91 -11.95 11.98
C VAL A 148 12.96 -13.09 12.30
N ALA A 149 13.51 -14.24 12.70
CA ALA A 149 12.76 -15.45 12.99
C ALA A 149 12.68 -15.74 14.49
N TYR A 150 11.49 -16.14 14.93
CA TYR A 150 11.18 -16.43 16.33
C TYR A 150 10.37 -17.72 16.48
N THR A 151 10.47 -18.35 17.67
CA THR A 151 9.38 -19.17 18.21
C THR A 151 8.55 -18.36 19.18
N TYR A 152 7.28 -18.73 19.31
CA TYR A 152 6.34 -18.06 20.21
C TYR A 152 5.58 -19.07 21.07
N ASP A 153 5.63 -18.91 22.40
CA ASP A 153 4.83 -19.68 23.36
C ASP A 153 3.48 -18.98 23.53
N THR A 154 2.43 -19.58 22.98
CA THR A 154 1.08 -18.97 22.96
C THR A 154 0.44 -18.87 24.35
N LYS A 155 0.90 -19.67 25.34
CA LYS A 155 0.41 -19.62 26.73
C LYS A 155 1.15 -18.57 27.55
N LYS A 156 2.47 -18.55 27.46
CA LYS A 156 3.30 -17.58 28.18
C LYS A 156 3.31 -16.22 27.52
N LYS A 157 2.90 -16.15 26.24
CA LYS A 157 2.97 -14.96 25.39
C LYS A 157 4.40 -14.40 25.27
N VAL A 158 5.36 -15.29 25.05
CA VAL A 158 6.79 -14.94 24.97
C VAL A 158 7.37 -15.44 23.65
N SER A 159 8.03 -14.52 22.95
CA SER A 159 8.86 -14.80 21.78
C SER A 159 10.27 -15.19 22.21
N THR A 160 10.87 -16.14 21.48
CA THR A 160 12.28 -16.50 21.61
C THR A 160 12.94 -16.37 20.25
N LEU A 161 13.97 -15.53 20.16
CA LEU A 161 14.74 -15.31 18.94
C LEU A 161 15.40 -16.61 18.46
N LEU A 162 15.17 -16.97 17.22
CA LEU A 162 15.84 -18.09 16.54
C LEU A 162 16.99 -17.61 15.65
N ALA A 163 16.72 -16.58 14.83
CA ALA A 163 17.72 -16.08 13.90
C ALA A 163 17.43 -14.61 13.52
N ASN A 164 18.49 -13.84 13.35
CA ASN A 164 18.44 -12.50 12.76
C ASN A 164 19.60 -12.36 11.75
N PRO A 165 19.42 -12.89 10.52
CA PRO A 165 20.50 -12.95 9.53
C PRO A 165 20.96 -11.59 9.04
N MET A 166 20.07 -10.56 9.10
CA MET A 166 20.41 -9.22 8.64
C MET A 166 21.09 -8.35 9.70
N LYS A 167 21.07 -8.76 10.97
CA LYS A 167 21.68 -7.97 12.06
C LYS A 167 23.15 -7.59 11.81
N PRO A 168 24.05 -8.48 11.33
CA PRO A 168 25.44 -8.11 11.09
C PRO A 168 25.65 -7.06 9.99
N ILE A 169 24.66 -6.88 9.12
CA ILE A 169 24.65 -5.86 8.06
C ILE A 169 24.06 -4.57 8.60
N LEU A 170 22.89 -4.66 9.24
CA LEU A 170 22.16 -3.49 9.75
C LEU A 170 22.90 -2.80 10.91
N ASP A 171 23.63 -3.55 11.75
CA ASP A 171 24.47 -2.97 12.82
C ASP A 171 25.60 -2.06 12.29
N LYS A 172 25.90 -2.10 10.99
CA LYS A 172 26.92 -1.25 10.34
C LYS A 172 26.33 0.00 9.68
N ILE A 173 25.00 0.12 9.70
CA ILE A 173 24.27 1.21 9.05
C ILE A 173 23.70 2.08 10.16
N GLU A 174 23.95 3.37 10.07
CA GLU A 174 23.30 4.36 10.92
C GLU A 174 21.94 4.69 10.35
N LEU A 175 20.88 4.31 11.05
CA LEU A 175 19.49 4.52 10.64
C LEU A 175 18.95 5.83 11.22
N GLY A 176 18.08 6.48 10.47
CA GLY A 176 17.34 7.64 10.92
C GLY A 176 16.26 7.28 11.95
N GLN A 177 15.91 8.23 12.79
CA GLN A 177 14.84 8.07 13.77
C GLN A 177 13.48 8.04 13.06
N MET A 178 12.61 7.07 13.44
CA MET A 178 11.25 6.96 12.95
C MET A 178 10.26 7.31 14.05
N GLU A 179 9.27 8.16 13.73
CA GLU A 179 8.23 8.60 14.67
C GLU A 179 6.86 8.60 13.97
N GLU A 180 5.80 8.34 14.74
CA GLU A 180 4.44 8.53 14.25
C GLU A 180 4.10 10.01 14.21
N TRP A 181 3.47 10.45 13.13
CA TRP A 181 2.90 11.78 13.04
C TRP A 181 1.57 11.72 12.30
N ASN A 182 0.50 11.99 13.02
CA ASN A 182 -0.87 11.93 12.55
C ASN A 182 -1.46 13.33 12.45
N PHE A 183 -2.46 13.52 11.61
CA PHE A 183 -3.20 14.77 11.56
C PHE A 183 -4.69 14.52 11.33
N THR A 184 -5.51 15.50 11.66
CA THR A 184 -6.93 15.50 11.38
C THR A 184 -7.18 16.23 10.06
N ALA A 185 -7.74 15.54 9.07
CA ALA A 185 -8.16 16.12 7.80
C ALA A 185 -9.33 17.12 8.00
N SER A 186 -9.62 17.92 6.98
CA SER A 186 -10.64 18.98 7.05
C SER A 186 -12.05 18.48 7.36
N ASP A 187 -12.32 17.22 7.08
CA ASP A 187 -13.61 16.56 7.37
C ASP A 187 -13.67 15.84 8.73
N GLY A 188 -12.61 15.98 9.55
CA GLY A 188 -12.51 15.37 10.86
C GLY A 188 -11.87 13.97 10.86
N THR A 189 -11.49 13.43 9.70
CA THR A 189 -10.83 12.12 9.62
C THR A 189 -9.41 12.18 10.17
N GLU A 190 -9.05 11.25 11.04
CA GLU A 190 -7.67 11.06 11.47
C GLU A 190 -6.88 10.31 10.39
N ILE A 191 -5.84 10.94 9.88
CA ILE A 191 -4.92 10.37 8.90
C ILE A 191 -3.60 10.02 9.59
N LYS A 192 -3.20 8.77 9.45
CA LYS A 192 -1.96 8.24 10.04
C LYS A 192 -0.75 8.54 9.17
N GLY A 193 0.41 8.65 9.78
CA GLY A 193 1.67 8.82 9.08
C GLY A 193 2.88 8.56 9.95
N MET A 194 4.03 8.48 9.27
CA MET A 194 5.34 8.25 9.88
C MET A 194 6.33 9.29 9.38
N ILE A 195 7.16 9.78 10.29
CA ILE A 195 8.33 10.60 9.94
C ILE A 195 9.57 9.70 9.98
N CYS A 196 10.48 9.90 9.03
CA CYS A 196 11.86 9.43 9.13
C CYS A 196 12.80 10.64 9.06
N LEU A 197 13.56 10.85 10.12
CA LEU A 197 14.57 11.91 10.20
C LEU A 197 15.93 11.40 9.70
N PRO A 198 16.80 12.28 9.16
CA PRO A 198 18.16 11.90 8.83
C PRO A 198 18.92 11.30 10.02
N PRO A 199 19.85 10.35 9.82
CA PRO A 199 20.66 9.80 10.92
C PRO A 199 21.38 10.89 11.74
N SER A 200 21.94 11.90 11.07
CA SER A 200 22.61 13.05 11.70
C SER A 200 21.69 14.27 11.83
N PHE A 201 20.44 14.04 12.24
CA PHE A 201 19.44 15.12 12.34
C PHE A 201 19.85 16.21 13.33
N ASP A 202 19.75 17.45 12.85
CA ASP A 202 19.99 18.67 13.65
C ASP A 202 18.77 19.60 13.51
N PRO A 203 17.98 19.81 14.56
CA PRO A 203 16.75 20.60 14.50
C PRO A 203 16.99 22.09 14.16
N SER A 204 18.23 22.58 14.20
CA SER A 204 18.60 23.94 13.80
C SER A 204 18.77 24.13 12.28
N LYS A 205 18.85 23.02 11.54
CA LYS A 205 19.01 23.04 10.07
C LYS A 205 17.67 22.96 9.38
N LYS A 206 17.68 23.27 8.08
CA LYS A 206 16.56 23.08 7.15
C LYS A 206 16.82 21.90 6.24
N TYR A 207 15.84 21.01 6.16
CA TYR A 207 15.90 19.80 5.32
C TYR A 207 14.85 19.83 4.22
N PRO A 208 15.16 19.34 3.02
CA PRO A 208 14.15 19.05 2.02
C PRO A 208 13.26 17.90 2.51
N LEU A 209 12.00 17.90 2.07
CA LEU A 209 10.99 16.90 2.42
C LEU A 209 10.71 15.97 1.24
N ILE A 210 10.62 14.68 1.49
CA ILE A 210 10.02 13.69 0.58
C ILE A 210 8.71 13.21 1.18
N VAL A 211 7.61 13.35 0.45
CA VAL A 211 6.30 12.81 0.81
C VAL A 211 6.09 11.51 0.03
N TYR A 212 5.89 10.41 0.76
CA TYR A 212 5.70 9.08 0.20
C TYR A 212 4.34 8.51 0.59
N TYR A 213 3.65 7.91 -0.37
CA TYR A 213 2.32 7.34 -0.23
C TYR A 213 2.07 6.27 -1.29
N TYR A 214 1.13 5.38 -1.02
CA TYR A 214 0.49 4.59 -2.07
C TYR A 214 -0.80 5.30 -2.54
N GLY A 215 -1.57 5.83 -1.61
CA GLY A 215 -2.71 6.71 -1.89
C GLY A 215 -3.95 6.01 -2.40
N GLY A 216 -4.08 4.72 -2.20
CA GLY A 216 -5.17 3.92 -2.74
C GLY A 216 -5.45 2.67 -1.92
N THR A 217 -5.80 1.57 -2.56
CA THR A 217 -6.33 0.32 -2.01
C THR A 217 -5.61 -0.28 -0.81
N THR A 218 -4.30 -0.08 -0.70
CA THR A 218 -3.49 -0.67 0.38
C THR A 218 -2.68 0.40 1.10
N PRO A 219 -2.33 0.20 2.37
CA PRO A 219 -1.43 1.09 3.07
C PRO A 219 0.01 0.94 2.55
N THR A 220 0.82 1.96 2.82
CA THR A 220 2.27 1.86 2.73
C THR A 220 2.77 1.13 3.97
N THR A 221 3.07 -0.15 3.84
CA THR A 221 3.51 -1.00 4.95
C THR A 221 4.90 -0.61 5.43
N ARG A 222 5.13 -0.63 6.75
CA ARG A 222 6.45 -0.45 7.36
C ARG A 222 7.43 -1.47 6.81
N GLY A 223 8.64 -1.05 6.46
CA GLY A 223 9.64 -2.00 5.97
C GLY A 223 10.91 -1.37 5.45
N ILE A 224 12.05 -1.81 6.02
CA ILE A 224 13.38 -1.38 5.57
C ILE A 224 13.75 -1.93 4.18
N THR A 225 13.08 -2.99 3.72
CA THR A 225 13.30 -3.61 2.40
C THR A 225 12.34 -3.09 1.32
N SER A 226 11.48 -2.13 1.65
CA SER A 226 10.61 -1.48 0.66
C SER A 226 11.45 -0.85 -0.47
N PRO A 227 11.01 -0.93 -1.73
CA PRO A 227 11.66 -0.22 -2.84
C PRO A 227 11.79 1.29 -2.61
N TYR A 228 10.90 1.88 -1.82
CA TYR A 228 10.89 3.29 -1.45
C TYR A 228 11.13 3.46 0.05
N CYS A 229 12.08 2.72 0.59
CA CYS A 229 12.43 2.75 2.01
C CYS A 229 12.73 4.18 2.46
N ALA A 230 12.01 4.65 3.49
CA ALA A 230 12.20 5.98 4.04
C ALA A 230 13.64 6.21 4.54
N GLN A 231 14.28 5.17 5.08
CA GLN A 231 15.67 5.21 5.55
C GLN A 231 16.66 5.52 4.41
N LEU A 232 16.39 5.06 3.19
CA LEU A 232 17.24 5.35 2.03
C LEU A 232 17.27 6.84 1.71
N PHE A 233 16.12 7.52 1.70
CA PHE A 233 16.05 8.96 1.47
C PHE A 233 16.61 9.74 2.69
N ALA A 234 16.30 9.30 3.90
CA ALA A 234 16.81 9.93 5.12
C ALA A 234 18.35 9.90 5.19
N SER A 235 19.00 8.83 4.70
CA SER A 235 20.46 8.74 4.58
C SER A 235 21.11 9.79 3.65
N ARG A 236 20.29 10.52 2.90
CA ARG A 236 20.69 11.59 1.99
C ARG A 236 20.19 12.96 2.42
N ASP A 237 20.00 13.14 3.73
CA ASP A 237 19.58 14.40 4.35
C ASP A 237 18.17 14.88 3.94
N TYR A 238 17.27 13.96 3.58
CA TYR A 238 15.85 14.25 3.45
C TYR A 238 15.11 13.91 4.75
N VAL A 239 14.19 14.76 5.17
CA VAL A 239 13.09 14.34 6.03
C VAL A 239 12.09 13.59 5.15
N VAL A 240 11.61 12.43 5.60
CA VAL A 240 10.61 11.66 4.86
C VAL A 240 9.32 11.63 5.65
N TYR A 241 8.21 11.96 5.01
CA TYR A 241 6.87 11.81 5.56
C TYR A 241 6.10 10.76 4.76
N VAL A 242 5.82 9.63 5.40
CA VAL A 242 4.99 8.56 4.85
C VAL A 242 3.57 8.79 5.33
N ILE A 243 2.63 9.03 4.42
CA ILE A 243 1.23 9.32 4.74
C ILE A 243 0.31 8.17 4.32
N GLN A 244 -0.69 7.85 5.15
CA GLN A 244 -1.69 6.80 4.94
C GLN A 244 -3.07 7.44 4.68
N PRO A 245 -3.34 7.97 3.49
CA PRO A 245 -4.59 8.64 3.21
C PRO A 245 -5.76 7.66 3.10
N SER A 246 -6.99 8.17 3.18
CA SER A 246 -8.20 7.34 3.10
C SER A 246 -8.34 6.60 1.77
N GLY A 247 -9.03 5.46 1.83
CA GLY A 247 -9.17 4.51 0.73
C GLY A 247 -8.35 3.24 0.92
N ALA A 248 -7.34 3.24 1.81
CA ALA A 248 -6.57 2.05 2.13
C ALA A 248 -7.36 1.09 3.03
N ILE A 249 -7.16 -0.24 2.81
CA ILE A 249 -7.64 -1.29 3.72
C ILE A 249 -6.85 -1.29 5.03
N GLY A 250 -7.38 -1.96 6.05
CA GLY A 250 -6.69 -2.10 7.35
C GLY A 250 -6.98 -0.98 8.35
N TYR A 251 -7.82 -0.02 7.98
CA TYR A 251 -8.27 1.09 8.83
C TYR A 251 -9.79 1.06 9.08
N GLY A 252 -10.44 -0.05 8.74
CA GLY A 252 -11.88 -0.23 8.78
C GLY A 252 -12.57 0.04 7.45
N GLN A 253 -13.74 -0.59 7.28
CA GLN A 253 -14.46 -0.60 6.01
C GLN A 253 -14.96 0.78 5.55
N GLU A 254 -15.31 1.67 6.48
CA GLU A 254 -15.70 3.05 6.14
C GLU A 254 -14.53 3.81 5.50
N PHE A 255 -13.32 3.65 6.05
CA PHE A 255 -12.11 4.28 5.52
C PHE A 255 -11.74 3.73 4.14
N SER A 256 -11.78 2.40 3.96
CA SER A 256 -11.45 1.76 2.69
C SER A 256 -12.50 2.01 1.59
N ALA A 257 -13.79 2.12 1.95
CA ALA A 257 -14.86 2.41 1.00
C ALA A 257 -14.74 3.78 0.31
N ARG A 258 -14.01 4.72 0.91
CA ARG A 258 -13.72 6.05 0.33
C ARG A 258 -12.93 5.99 -0.97
N HIS A 259 -12.34 4.84 -1.29
CA HIS A 259 -11.64 4.60 -2.55
C HIS A 259 -12.61 4.36 -3.73
N VAL A 260 -13.79 3.79 -3.45
CA VAL A 260 -14.72 3.35 -4.49
C VAL A 260 -15.34 4.54 -5.20
N ASN A 261 -15.26 4.57 -6.54
CA ASN A 261 -15.72 5.66 -7.42
C ASN A 261 -15.08 7.04 -7.12
N ALA A 262 -13.92 7.08 -6.47
CA ALA A 262 -13.27 8.33 -6.08
C ALA A 262 -11.99 8.63 -6.89
N TRP A 263 -11.27 7.62 -7.38
CA TRP A 263 -10.02 7.77 -8.13
C TRP A 263 -9.16 8.94 -7.65
N GLY A 264 -8.80 8.88 -6.38
CA GLY A 264 -7.79 9.75 -5.77
C GLY A 264 -8.21 11.17 -5.43
N GLU A 265 -9.44 11.62 -5.70
CA GLU A 265 -9.84 13.01 -5.47
C GLU A 265 -9.66 13.41 -3.99
N ARG A 266 -10.34 12.72 -3.09
CA ARG A 266 -10.24 12.96 -1.64
C ARG A 266 -8.84 12.67 -1.12
N THR A 267 -8.22 11.59 -1.57
CA THR A 267 -6.88 11.18 -1.19
C THR A 267 -5.83 12.25 -1.53
N ALA A 268 -5.94 12.87 -2.70
CA ALA A 268 -5.06 13.97 -3.08
C ALA A 268 -5.22 15.18 -2.15
N ASP A 269 -6.46 15.53 -1.79
CA ASP A 269 -6.72 16.64 -0.88
C ASP A 269 -6.16 16.37 0.52
N GLU A 270 -6.27 15.14 1.03
CA GLU A 270 -5.67 14.71 2.30
C GLU A 270 -4.13 14.75 2.26
N ILE A 271 -3.49 14.33 1.17
CA ILE A 271 -2.04 14.40 1.00
C ILE A 271 -1.56 15.86 0.98
N ILE A 272 -2.27 16.75 0.26
CA ILE A 272 -1.96 18.17 0.19
C ILE A 272 -2.12 18.83 1.57
N ASP A 273 -3.24 18.59 2.25
CA ASP A 273 -3.52 19.13 3.58
C ASP A 273 -2.52 18.63 4.62
N GLY A 274 -2.27 17.31 4.65
CA GLY A 274 -1.29 16.69 5.53
C GLY A 274 0.12 17.23 5.32
N THR A 275 0.55 17.40 4.07
CA THR A 275 1.86 17.98 3.76
C THR A 275 1.98 19.43 4.25
N LYS A 276 0.93 20.26 4.07
CA LYS A 276 0.90 21.64 4.58
C LYS A 276 0.98 21.68 6.10
N LYS A 277 0.18 20.86 6.77
CA LYS A 277 0.17 20.76 8.24
C LYS A 277 1.50 20.24 8.77
N PHE A 278 2.11 19.26 8.07
CA PHE A 278 3.41 18.75 8.42
C PHE A 278 4.48 19.84 8.38
N CYS A 279 4.56 20.59 7.29
CA CYS A 279 5.51 21.73 7.17
C CYS A 279 5.29 22.79 8.24
N ALA A 280 4.04 23.10 8.55
CA ALA A 280 3.71 24.07 9.61
C ALA A 280 4.13 23.59 11.01
N ALA A 281 4.00 22.30 11.29
CA ALA A 281 4.36 21.70 12.58
C ALA A 281 5.89 21.49 12.75
N HIS A 282 6.64 21.41 11.65
CA HIS A 282 8.06 21.05 11.66
C HIS A 282 8.93 22.16 11.06
N PRO A 283 9.37 23.16 11.89
CA PRO A 283 10.15 24.29 11.42
C PRO A 283 11.47 23.92 10.73
N PHE A 284 12.00 22.73 10.93
CA PHE A 284 13.20 22.20 10.28
C PHE A 284 12.95 21.78 8.83
N VAL A 285 11.71 21.72 8.35
CA VAL A 285 11.40 21.43 6.94
C VAL A 285 11.56 22.71 6.10
N ASN A 286 12.17 22.55 4.92
CA ASN A 286 12.18 23.58 3.89
C ASN A 286 10.94 23.43 3.00
N ASP A 287 9.93 24.25 3.24
CA ASP A 287 8.64 24.20 2.52
C ASP A 287 8.71 24.60 1.04
N LYS A 288 9.90 25.03 0.55
CA LYS A 288 10.20 25.29 -0.86
C LYS A 288 10.89 24.10 -1.55
N ARG A 289 11.24 23.06 -0.81
CA ARG A 289 12.00 21.91 -1.27
C ARG A 289 11.26 20.61 -0.90
N ILE A 290 10.05 20.50 -1.40
CA ILE A 290 9.19 19.33 -1.15
C ILE A 290 9.15 18.48 -2.42
N GLY A 291 9.53 17.23 -2.31
CA GLY A 291 9.34 16.21 -3.35
C GLY A 291 8.23 15.23 -2.98
N CYS A 292 7.65 14.57 -3.98
CA CYS A 292 6.74 13.47 -3.74
C CYS A 292 7.00 12.31 -4.69
N LEU A 293 6.69 11.09 -4.23
CA LEU A 293 6.83 9.90 -5.07
C LEU A 293 5.83 8.81 -4.70
N GLY A 294 5.58 7.95 -5.68
CA GLY A 294 4.80 6.74 -5.51
C GLY A 294 4.88 5.84 -6.74
N ALA A 295 4.44 4.60 -6.57
CA ALA A 295 4.44 3.60 -7.64
C ALA A 295 3.03 3.06 -7.89
N SER A 296 2.76 2.60 -9.10
CA SER A 296 1.48 2.01 -9.48
C SER A 296 0.33 3.00 -9.23
N TYR A 297 -0.61 2.68 -8.36
CA TYR A 297 -1.62 3.66 -7.92
C TYR A 297 -0.97 4.88 -7.26
N GLY A 298 0.14 4.71 -6.51
CA GLY A 298 0.93 5.82 -6.00
C GLY A 298 1.59 6.65 -7.10
N GLY A 299 1.91 6.04 -8.23
CA GLY A 299 2.37 6.73 -9.44
C GLY A 299 1.25 7.55 -10.09
N PHE A 300 0.03 6.98 -10.19
CA PHE A 300 -1.17 7.73 -10.57
C PHE A 300 -1.37 8.94 -9.64
N MET A 301 -1.36 8.71 -8.33
CA MET A 301 -1.53 9.77 -7.34
C MET A 301 -0.46 10.86 -7.48
N THR A 302 0.80 10.49 -7.74
CA THR A 302 1.89 11.43 -7.97
C THR A 302 1.63 12.32 -9.19
N MET A 303 1.20 11.74 -10.31
CA MET A 303 0.83 12.50 -11.51
C MET A 303 -0.39 13.39 -11.26
N TYR A 304 -1.42 12.85 -10.59
CA TYR A 304 -2.67 13.55 -10.32
C TYR A 304 -2.50 14.74 -9.37
N LEU A 305 -1.68 14.60 -8.33
CA LEU A 305 -1.34 15.71 -7.42
C LEU A 305 -0.78 16.93 -8.16
N GLN A 306 0.06 16.73 -9.21
CA GLN A 306 0.62 17.84 -9.98
C GLN A 306 -0.44 18.59 -10.79
N THR A 307 -1.61 18.00 -11.02
CA THR A 307 -2.74 18.71 -11.66
C THR A 307 -3.54 19.55 -10.66
N LYS A 308 -3.35 19.35 -9.35
CA LYS A 308 -4.10 20.00 -8.26
C LYS A 308 -3.31 21.06 -7.51
N THR A 309 -1.98 21.00 -7.51
CA THR A 309 -1.15 21.88 -6.70
C THR A 309 0.27 22.07 -7.28
N ASP A 310 0.84 23.23 -7.09
CA ASP A 310 2.24 23.57 -7.43
C ASP A 310 3.16 23.52 -6.19
N MET A 311 2.73 22.90 -5.08
CA MET A 311 3.50 22.89 -3.84
C MET A 311 4.77 22.02 -3.91
N PHE A 312 4.81 21.04 -4.82
CA PHE A 312 5.96 20.16 -4.97
C PHE A 312 7.00 20.75 -5.91
N ALA A 313 8.26 20.75 -5.49
CA ALA A 313 9.39 21.21 -6.32
C ALA A 313 9.92 20.12 -7.26
N ALA A 314 9.60 18.85 -7.00
CA ALA A 314 9.87 17.71 -7.87
C ALA A 314 8.92 16.54 -7.57
N ALA A 315 8.64 15.72 -8.58
CA ALA A 315 7.84 14.52 -8.42
C ALA A 315 8.47 13.34 -9.19
N ALA A 316 8.30 12.12 -8.66
CA ALA A 316 8.75 10.89 -9.32
C ALA A 316 7.62 9.85 -9.31
N SER A 317 7.16 9.46 -10.49
CA SER A 317 6.09 8.47 -10.68
C SER A 317 6.65 7.20 -11.31
N HIS A 318 6.55 6.08 -10.61
CA HIS A 318 6.90 4.77 -11.13
C HIS A 318 5.66 4.00 -11.54
N ALA A 319 5.63 3.53 -12.81
CA ALA A 319 4.55 2.71 -13.38
C ALA A 319 3.15 3.27 -13.05
N GLY A 320 2.99 4.60 -13.15
CA GLY A 320 1.77 5.30 -12.79
C GLY A 320 0.76 5.30 -13.93
N ILE A 321 -0.51 5.48 -13.57
CA ILE A 321 -1.66 5.54 -14.49
C ILE A 321 -1.93 7.01 -14.81
N SER A 322 -1.79 7.43 -16.06
CA SER A 322 -2.07 8.80 -16.50
C SER A 322 -3.46 8.98 -17.07
N ASN A 323 -4.06 7.88 -17.57
CA ASN A 323 -5.36 7.87 -18.22
C ASN A 323 -6.18 6.67 -17.75
N VAL A 324 -7.16 6.91 -16.91
CA VAL A 324 -8.01 5.86 -16.33
C VAL A 324 -8.76 5.05 -17.39
N THR A 325 -9.09 5.66 -18.54
CA THR A 325 -9.79 4.97 -19.64
C THR A 325 -8.90 3.95 -20.34
N SER A 326 -7.66 4.32 -20.71
CA SER A 326 -6.74 3.36 -21.34
C SER A 326 -6.32 2.25 -20.38
N TYR A 327 -6.07 2.60 -19.12
CA TYR A 327 -5.79 1.62 -18.07
C TYR A 327 -6.94 0.61 -17.88
N TRP A 328 -8.19 1.08 -17.86
CA TRP A 328 -9.36 0.21 -17.79
C TRP A 328 -9.42 -0.78 -18.96
N GLY A 329 -9.09 -0.35 -20.17
CA GLY A 329 -9.22 -1.16 -21.38
C GLY A 329 -8.02 -2.05 -21.71
N GLU A 330 -6.82 -1.71 -21.22
CA GLU A 330 -5.55 -2.35 -21.65
C GLU A 330 -4.81 -3.03 -20.49
N GLY A 331 -4.89 -2.51 -19.27
CA GLY A 331 -4.14 -3.04 -18.12
C GLY A 331 -4.65 -4.39 -17.63
N TYR A 332 -3.74 -5.27 -17.16
CA TYR A 332 -4.11 -6.56 -16.57
C TYR A 332 -5.15 -6.42 -15.45
N TRP A 333 -4.97 -5.41 -14.61
CA TRP A 333 -5.89 -5.10 -13.51
C TRP A 333 -7.05 -4.18 -13.94
N GLY A 334 -7.05 -3.67 -15.18
CA GLY A 334 -8.03 -2.69 -15.65
C GLY A 334 -9.46 -3.14 -15.43
N TYR A 335 -9.78 -4.34 -15.86
CA TYR A 335 -11.12 -4.90 -15.63
C TYR A 335 -11.34 -5.31 -14.17
N SER A 336 -10.47 -6.15 -13.60
CA SER A 336 -10.66 -6.73 -12.27
C SER A 336 -10.54 -5.69 -11.15
N TYR A 337 -9.56 -4.79 -11.23
CA TYR A 337 -9.41 -3.71 -10.27
C TYR A 337 -10.55 -2.69 -10.36
N ASN A 338 -10.89 -2.28 -11.59
CA ASN A 338 -11.93 -1.29 -11.78
C ASN A 338 -13.34 -1.83 -11.47
N SER A 339 -13.58 -3.13 -11.49
CA SER A 339 -14.85 -3.69 -11.02
C SER A 339 -15.09 -3.40 -9.53
N VAL A 340 -14.06 -3.13 -8.77
CA VAL A 340 -14.12 -2.73 -7.36
C VAL A 340 -13.92 -1.22 -7.20
N ALA A 341 -12.82 -0.67 -7.71
CA ALA A 341 -12.46 0.73 -7.52
C ALA A 341 -13.38 1.72 -8.26
N ALA A 342 -13.99 1.28 -9.35
CA ALA A 342 -14.98 2.02 -10.12
C ALA A 342 -16.29 1.23 -10.25
N ALA A 343 -16.77 0.68 -9.15
CA ALA A 343 -17.92 -0.21 -9.11
C ALA A 343 -19.13 0.41 -9.82
N ASP A 344 -19.71 -0.37 -10.78
CA ASP A 344 -20.84 0.05 -11.62
C ASP A 344 -20.58 1.29 -12.50
N SER A 345 -19.33 1.77 -12.56
CA SER A 345 -18.92 2.92 -13.38
C SER A 345 -18.04 2.47 -14.54
N TYR A 346 -18.36 2.97 -15.72
CA TYR A 346 -17.69 2.66 -16.98
C TYR A 346 -17.51 3.94 -17.81
N PRO A 347 -16.60 3.98 -18.80
CA PRO A 347 -16.41 5.18 -19.64
C PRO A 347 -17.67 5.71 -20.30
N TRP A 348 -18.65 4.87 -20.56
CA TRP A 348 -19.91 5.24 -21.23
C TRP A 348 -21.06 5.66 -20.29
N ASN A 349 -21.05 5.29 -19.00
CA ASN A 349 -22.09 5.67 -18.04
C ASN A 349 -21.62 6.68 -16.98
N ASN A 350 -20.31 6.79 -16.76
CA ASN A 350 -19.71 7.76 -15.84
C ASN A 350 -18.37 8.31 -16.43
N PRO A 351 -18.41 8.99 -17.60
CA PRO A 351 -17.21 9.46 -18.29
C PRO A 351 -16.36 10.42 -17.44
N ASP A 352 -16.97 11.17 -16.53
CA ASP A 352 -16.27 12.11 -15.66
C ASP A 352 -15.25 11.42 -14.76
N LEU A 353 -15.58 10.26 -14.20
CA LEU A 353 -14.66 9.48 -13.39
C LEU A 353 -13.39 9.10 -14.18
N PHE A 354 -13.53 8.80 -15.48
CA PHE A 354 -12.44 8.34 -16.34
C PHE A 354 -11.61 9.48 -16.94
N THR A 355 -12.15 10.68 -17.04
CA THR A 355 -11.48 11.81 -17.70
C THR A 355 -11.01 12.89 -16.73
N LYS A 356 -11.81 13.27 -15.73
CA LYS A 356 -11.47 14.35 -14.81
C LYS A 356 -10.36 13.98 -13.83
N HIS A 357 -10.24 12.69 -13.48
CA HIS A 357 -9.24 12.19 -12.53
C HIS A 357 -7.93 11.77 -13.21
N GLY A 358 -7.88 11.70 -14.54
CA GLY A 358 -6.68 11.37 -15.30
C GLY A 358 -5.71 12.56 -15.42
N ALA A 359 -4.43 12.35 -15.16
CA ALA A 359 -3.41 13.37 -15.31
C ALA A 359 -3.24 13.79 -16.78
N LEU A 360 -3.44 12.87 -17.73
CA LEU A 360 -3.33 13.16 -19.17
C LEU A 360 -4.29 14.27 -19.64
N PHE A 361 -5.56 14.20 -19.23
CA PHE A 361 -6.57 15.20 -19.61
C PHE A 361 -6.40 16.56 -18.92
N ASN A 362 -5.48 16.63 -17.94
CA ASN A 362 -5.17 17.82 -17.17
C ASN A 362 -3.64 18.15 -17.24
N ALA A 363 -2.95 17.67 -18.26
CA ALA A 363 -1.50 17.81 -18.39
C ALA A 363 -1.02 19.26 -18.48
N ASP A 364 -1.86 20.15 -19.01
CA ASP A 364 -1.64 21.60 -19.08
C ASP A 364 -1.47 22.25 -17.71
N LYS A 365 -2.06 21.69 -16.66
CA LYS A 365 -1.95 22.17 -15.28
C LYS A 365 -0.66 21.76 -14.57
N ILE A 366 0.07 20.77 -15.09
CA ILE A 366 1.29 20.25 -14.48
C ILE A 366 2.43 21.22 -14.73
N ASN A 367 3.00 21.78 -13.65
CA ASN A 367 4.16 22.67 -13.69
C ASN A 367 5.38 22.09 -12.98
N THR A 368 5.18 21.17 -12.03
CA THR A 368 6.24 20.50 -11.28
C THR A 368 7.11 19.64 -12.21
N PRO A 369 8.44 19.72 -12.11
CA PRO A 369 9.34 18.77 -12.76
C PRO A 369 8.97 17.32 -12.41
N LEU A 370 8.67 16.51 -13.43
CA LEU A 370 8.15 15.17 -13.27
C LEU A 370 9.10 14.12 -13.87
N LEU A 371 9.55 13.18 -13.06
CA LEU A 371 10.25 11.98 -13.50
C LEU A 371 9.25 10.83 -13.65
N LEU A 372 9.21 10.25 -14.85
CA LEU A 372 8.47 9.04 -15.15
C LEU A 372 9.44 7.86 -15.24
N LEU A 373 9.13 6.74 -14.57
CA LEU A 373 9.93 5.51 -14.63
C LEU A 373 8.98 4.35 -14.93
N HIS A 374 9.36 3.45 -15.89
CA HIS A 374 8.48 2.35 -16.28
C HIS A 374 9.25 1.16 -16.85
N GLY A 375 8.86 -0.07 -16.47
CA GLY A 375 9.34 -1.29 -17.11
C GLY A 375 8.76 -1.45 -18.51
N THR A 376 9.58 -1.87 -19.49
CA THR A 376 9.12 -1.93 -20.89
C THR A 376 8.13 -3.06 -21.18
N VAL A 377 8.04 -4.05 -20.28
CA VAL A 377 7.12 -5.18 -20.39
C VAL A 377 6.12 -5.24 -19.22
N ASP A 378 5.80 -4.09 -18.64
CA ASP A 378 4.83 -3.99 -17.55
C ASP A 378 3.45 -4.44 -18.02
N THR A 379 2.93 -5.50 -17.38
CA THR A 379 1.60 -6.07 -17.65
C THR A 379 0.54 -5.58 -16.67
N ASN A 380 0.94 -5.03 -15.51
CA ASN A 380 -0.02 -4.50 -14.53
C ASN A 380 -0.52 -3.13 -14.97
N VAL A 381 0.42 -2.22 -15.24
CA VAL A 381 0.16 -0.89 -15.78
C VAL A 381 0.92 -0.77 -17.10
N PRO A 382 0.24 -0.75 -18.24
CA PRO A 382 0.93 -0.67 -19.52
C PRO A 382 1.83 0.57 -19.64
N ILE A 383 3.02 0.40 -20.22
CA ILE A 383 3.99 1.50 -20.39
C ILE A 383 3.40 2.69 -21.17
N GLY A 384 2.36 2.44 -21.97
CA GLY A 384 1.58 3.46 -22.66
C GLY A 384 1.09 4.58 -21.75
N GLU A 385 0.82 4.28 -20.49
CA GLU A 385 0.41 5.27 -19.48
C GLU A 385 1.49 6.34 -19.26
N SER A 386 2.76 5.97 -19.18
CA SER A 386 3.87 6.92 -19.08
C SER A 386 4.18 7.60 -20.42
N ILE A 387 4.12 6.87 -21.54
CA ILE A 387 4.41 7.40 -22.88
C ILE A 387 3.46 8.54 -23.24
N GLN A 388 2.14 8.36 -23.04
CA GLN A 388 1.16 9.39 -23.44
C GLN A 388 1.31 10.67 -22.60
N LEU A 389 1.57 10.57 -21.29
CA LEU A 389 1.78 11.75 -20.44
C LEU A 389 3.11 12.44 -20.76
N TYR A 390 4.19 11.66 -21.00
CA TYR A 390 5.48 12.20 -21.42
C TYR A 390 5.33 13.04 -22.70
N ASN A 391 4.67 12.49 -23.72
CA ASN A 391 4.43 13.19 -24.98
C ASN A 391 3.61 14.46 -24.78
N ALA A 392 2.55 14.41 -23.97
CA ALA A 392 1.72 15.58 -23.67
C ALA A 392 2.55 16.69 -23.01
N LEU A 393 3.33 16.34 -21.98
CA LEU A 393 4.17 17.31 -21.27
C LEU A 393 5.30 17.89 -22.16
N LYS A 394 5.92 17.07 -23.04
CA LYS A 394 6.90 17.55 -24.01
C LYS A 394 6.29 18.54 -25.00
N ILE A 395 5.08 18.27 -25.53
CA ILE A 395 4.37 19.17 -26.43
C ILE A 395 4.04 20.49 -25.74
N LEU A 396 3.69 20.44 -24.45
CA LEU A 396 3.39 21.61 -23.63
C LEU A 396 4.65 22.37 -23.15
N GLY A 397 5.86 21.88 -23.45
CA GLY A 397 7.13 22.47 -23.01
C GLY A 397 7.34 22.36 -21.49
N LYS A 398 6.73 21.38 -20.83
CA LYS A 398 6.84 21.17 -19.38
C LYS A 398 8.10 20.35 -19.04
N PRO A 399 8.70 20.57 -17.85
CA PRO A 399 9.89 19.82 -17.43
C PRO A 399 9.50 18.37 -17.09
N VAL A 400 9.88 17.43 -17.95
CA VAL A 400 9.59 15.99 -17.79
C VAL A 400 10.76 15.17 -18.30
N GLU A 401 11.13 14.14 -17.55
CA GLU A 401 12.06 13.09 -17.98
C GLU A 401 11.37 11.72 -17.91
N PHE A 402 11.79 10.81 -18.80
CA PHE A 402 11.21 9.47 -18.85
C PHE A 402 12.31 8.41 -18.95
N ILE A 403 12.38 7.53 -17.97
CA ILE A 403 13.30 6.40 -17.89
C ILE A 403 12.54 5.11 -18.13
N THR A 404 12.89 4.40 -19.18
CA THR A 404 12.40 3.04 -19.44
C THR A 404 13.40 2.03 -18.92
N VAL A 405 12.92 0.98 -18.26
CA VAL A 405 13.75 -0.12 -17.77
C VAL A 405 13.48 -1.35 -18.62
N ASP A 406 14.39 -1.59 -19.57
CA ASP A 406 14.20 -2.61 -20.59
C ASP A 406 14.07 -4.02 -20.04
N GLY A 407 13.03 -4.77 -20.49
CA GLY A 407 12.73 -6.14 -20.06
C GLY A 407 12.19 -6.28 -18.65
N GLU A 408 12.03 -5.19 -17.88
CA GLU A 408 11.40 -5.24 -16.56
C GLU A 408 9.89 -5.08 -16.66
N ASN A 409 9.19 -5.79 -15.75
CA ASN A 409 7.75 -5.70 -15.58
C ASN A 409 7.41 -4.61 -14.53
N HIS A 410 6.30 -4.75 -13.83
CA HIS A 410 5.81 -3.79 -12.81
C HIS A 410 6.80 -3.56 -11.66
N PHE A 411 7.57 -4.58 -11.31
CA PHE A 411 8.67 -4.50 -10.35
C PHE A 411 10.00 -4.63 -11.07
N VAL A 412 10.96 -3.75 -10.76
CA VAL A 412 12.33 -3.86 -11.23
C VAL A 412 13.05 -4.90 -10.36
N LEU A 413 13.23 -6.11 -10.88
CA LEU A 413 13.78 -7.24 -10.13
C LEU A 413 15.25 -7.51 -10.41
N ASP A 414 15.76 -7.18 -11.60
CA ASP A 414 17.19 -7.28 -11.90
C ASP A 414 17.97 -6.32 -11.01
N TYR A 415 19.01 -6.84 -10.35
CA TYR A 415 19.76 -6.08 -9.33
C TYR A 415 20.43 -4.83 -9.90
N ALA A 416 21.12 -4.95 -11.04
CA ALA A 416 21.85 -3.84 -11.65
C ALA A 416 20.90 -2.75 -12.16
N LYS A 417 19.77 -3.15 -12.77
CA LYS A 417 18.73 -2.23 -13.21
C LYS A 417 18.05 -1.54 -12.02
N ARG A 418 17.82 -2.27 -10.93
CA ARG A 418 17.24 -1.73 -9.70
C ARG A 418 18.15 -0.72 -9.03
N GLU A 419 19.46 -0.97 -9.03
CA GLU A 419 20.46 -0.01 -8.53
C GLU A 419 20.44 1.29 -9.36
N LEU A 420 20.47 1.20 -10.70
CA LEU A 420 20.37 2.36 -11.57
C LEU A 420 19.05 3.11 -11.38
N TRP A 421 17.95 2.38 -11.23
CA TRP A 421 16.63 2.98 -11.01
C TRP A 421 16.55 3.76 -9.68
N HIS A 422 17.09 3.23 -8.58
CA HIS A 422 17.19 3.96 -7.31
C HIS A 422 18.08 5.19 -7.45
N ASN A 423 19.27 5.05 -8.08
CA ASN A 423 20.18 6.16 -8.31
C ASN A 423 19.52 7.27 -9.15
N SER A 424 18.69 6.91 -10.12
CA SER A 424 17.97 7.88 -10.94
C SER A 424 16.97 8.71 -10.12
N ILE A 425 16.19 8.07 -9.24
CA ILE A 425 15.25 8.77 -8.36
C ILE A 425 16.00 9.70 -7.40
N MET A 426 17.09 9.19 -6.78
CA MET A 426 17.89 9.97 -5.84
C MET A 426 18.57 11.17 -6.52
N ALA A 427 19.14 10.97 -7.71
CA ALA A 427 19.77 12.03 -8.50
C ALA A 427 18.74 13.08 -8.97
N TRP A 428 17.50 12.65 -9.32
CA TRP A 428 16.40 13.56 -9.65
C TRP A 428 16.06 14.48 -8.49
N PHE A 429 15.86 13.91 -7.29
CA PHE A 429 15.57 14.73 -6.12
C PHE A 429 16.76 15.60 -5.69
N ALA A 430 17.99 15.09 -5.78
CA ALA A 430 19.19 15.91 -5.53
C ALA A 430 19.27 17.14 -6.45
N ARG A 431 18.96 16.96 -7.75
CA ARG A 431 18.93 18.05 -8.74
C ARG A 431 17.95 19.15 -8.33
N TRP A 432 16.73 18.79 -7.92
CA TRP A 432 15.65 19.75 -7.74
C TRP A 432 15.45 20.23 -6.30
N LEU A 433 15.80 19.40 -5.32
CA LEU A 433 15.56 19.70 -3.91
C LEU A 433 16.81 20.12 -3.14
N GLN A 434 18.00 19.73 -3.63
CA GLN A 434 19.28 20.04 -3.00
C GLN A 434 20.20 20.92 -3.88
N ASP A 435 19.70 21.43 -5.02
CA ASP A 435 20.47 22.22 -6.01
C ASP A 435 21.77 21.51 -6.45
N SER A 436 21.74 20.16 -6.52
CA SER A 436 22.89 19.31 -6.85
C SER A 436 22.66 18.52 -8.14
N PRO A 437 22.77 19.13 -9.33
CA PRO A 437 22.48 18.48 -10.61
C PRO A 437 23.59 17.54 -11.11
N ALA A 438 24.79 17.56 -10.51
CA ALA A 438 25.95 16.84 -11.03
C ALA A 438 25.67 15.34 -11.17
N TRP A 439 25.10 14.71 -10.14
CA TRP A 439 24.78 13.28 -10.16
C TRP A 439 23.81 12.91 -11.30
N TRP A 440 22.76 13.73 -11.52
CA TRP A 440 21.84 13.52 -12.63
C TRP A 440 22.55 13.66 -13.98
N ASN A 441 23.39 14.69 -14.15
CA ASN A 441 24.11 14.93 -15.39
C ASN A 441 25.15 13.84 -15.69
N ASP A 442 25.75 13.24 -14.66
CA ASP A 442 26.66 12.10 -14.82
C ASP A 442 25.93 10.83 -15.28
N LEU A 443 24.72 10.57 -14.76
CA LEU A 443 23.89 9.45 -15.20
C LEU A 443 23.26 9.67 -16.58
N TYR A 444 22.84 10.90 -16.87
CA TYR A 444 22.10 11.30 -18.06
C TYR A 444 22.70 12.55 -18.69
N PRO A 445 23.90 12.44 -19.31
CA PRO A 445 24.54 13.59 -19.97
C PRO A 445 23.69 14.11 -21.14
N GLU A 446 23.63 15.43 -21.30
CA GLU A 446 22.95 16.06 -22.44
C GLU A 446 23.50 15.50 -23.75
N ARG A 447 22.64 15.01 -24.60
CA ARG A 447 23.01 14.59 -25.96
C ARG A 447 22.75 15.75 -26.90
N HIS A 448 23.83 16.33 -27.40
CA HIS A 448 23.74 17.26 -28.50
C HIS A 448 23.62 16.47 -29.81
N TRP A 449 22.46 16.49 -30.40
CA TRP A 449 22.16 15.88 -31.71
C TRP A 449 22.43 16.88 -32.82
#